data_21e611938585befd6141849a681592ac
#
_entry.id   21e611938585befd6141849a681592ac
#
_cell.length_a   1.000
_cell.length_b   1.000
_cell.length_c   1.000
_cell.angle_alpha   90.00
_cell.angle_beta   90.00
_cell.angle_gamma   90.00
#
_symmetry.space_group_name_H-M   'P 1'
#
loop_
_entity.id
_entity.type
_entity.pdbx_description
1 polymer ?
#
loop_
_entity_poly.entity_id
_entity_poly.type
_entity_poly.pdbx_seq_one_letter_code
_entity_poly.pdbx_strand_id
1 'polypeptide(L)'
;MVLPHEESTADLAGRDSLTWKPLRLLSFYRLILAGLLTILFYGLSDTGFGAANPTLYALTCIVYIGFSLVAGFTARIRRPSYETQAVGHILVDILAITLLIHASGGPASGLGILLIITVATGSLLLPGRMAFLFAAVAAMAMFGEHIYSTFVIDLKRDSDYTRTGILGIALFATAVLTYLMARRIHASESLAYRRGIDIANLAKLNAHIVQRLQAGIIVTDHQHDIRLMNETARKLLGVDTGAENRPLAEVSPRLYRKLMQWRESPDIESSTMVSEESGANILPQFTLLGTADGIGALIFLEDTASMQRQAQQMKLASLGRLTASIAHEIRNPLGAISHAAQLLEESPDLAGDDHRLTAIIGDHTRRVNTVVENVLQLSRPGTSSPQHI
;
A
#
# COMPACT_ATOMS: atom_id res chain seq x y z
N MET A 1 -2.34 -11.36 -13.90
CA MET A 1 -2.70 -12.45 -12.97
C MET A 1 -1.85 -12.26 -11.72
N VAL A 2 -2.40 -11.55 -10.73
CA VAL A 2 -1.70 -11.21 -9.47
C VAL A 2 -1.97 -12.36 -8.52
N LEU A 3 -0.94 -13.09 -8.14
CA LEU A 3 -1.01 -14.14 -7.11
C LEU A 3 -1.41 -13.49 -5.77
N PRO A 4 -2.33 -14.07 -5.00
CA PRO A 4 -2.65 -13.59 -3.67
C PRO A 4 -1.40 -13.76 -2.79
N HIS A 5 -0.98 -12.66 -2.14
CA HIS A 5 0.03 -12.69 -1.11
C HIS A 5 -0.41 -13.67 -0.03
N GLU A 6 0.41 -14.70 0.22
CA GLU A 6 0.34 -15.50 1.45
C GLU A 6 0.52 -14.53 2.62
N GLU A 7 -0.59 -14.19 3.29
CA GLU A 7 -0.53 -13.52 4.60
C GLU A 7 0.27 -14.46 5.51
N SER A 8 1.41 -13.98 5.98
CA SER A 8 2.29 -14.73 6.87
C SER A 8 1.46 -15.21 8.07
N THR A 9 1.59 -16.49 8.43
CA THR A 9 0.94 -17.09 9.61
C THR A 9 1.22 -16.32 10.90
N ALA A 10 2.30 -15.55 10.95
CA ALA A 10 2.66 -14.63 12.04
C ALA A 10 1.72 -13.41 12.11
N ASP A 11 1.26 -12.85 10.97
CA ASP A 11 0.31 -11.73 10.93
C ASP A 11 -1.11 -12.15 11.35
N LEU A 12 -1.53 -13.36 10.97
CA LEU A 12 -2.81 -13.93 11.40
C LEU A 12 -2.81 -14.22 12.92
N ALA A 13 -1.72 -14.77 13.45
CA ALA A 13 -1.57 -15.01 14.88
C ALA A 13 -1.49 -13.70 15.70
N GLY A 14 -0.90 -12.65 15.14
CA GLY A 14 -0.87 -11.31 15.74
C GLY A 14 -2.26 -10.67 15.81
N ARG A 15 -3.04 -10.73 14.75
CA ARG A 15 -4.43 -10.24 14.67
C ARG A 15 -5.35 -10.98 15.64
N ASP A 16 -5.26 -12.30 15.70
CA ASP A 16 -6.02 -13.14 16.63
C ASP A 16 -5.70 -12.83 18.11
N SER A 17 -4.46 -12.50 18.44
CA SER A 17 -4.10 -12.15 19.81
C SER A 17 -4.65 -10.79 20.25
N LEU A 18 -4.84 -9.84 19.31
CA LEU A 18 -5.40 -8.53 19.57
C LEU A 18 -6.91 -8.58 19.84
N THR A 19 -7.64 -9.49 19.20
CA THR A 19 -9.09 -9.63 19.38
C THR A 19 -9.47 -10.16 20.78
N TRP A 20 -8.63 -11.00 21.43
CA TRP A 20 -8.90 -11.58 22.74
C TRP A 20 -8.44 -10.73 23.93
N LYS A 21 -7.63 -9.70 23.70
CA LYS A 21 -7.16 -8.80 24.78
C LYS A 21 -8.29 -8.08 25.53
N PRO A 22 -9.29 -7.49 24.83
CA PRO A 22 -10.40 -6.82 25.51
C PRO A 22 -11.18 -7.73 26.43
N LEU A 23 -11.42 -8.99 26.03
CA LEU A 23 -12.17 -9.95 26.84
C LEU A 23 -11.42 -10.37 28.11
N ARG A 24 -10.10 -10.51 28.04
CA ARG A 24 -9.25 -10.75 29.20
C ARG A 24 -9.21 -9.55 30.15
N LEU A 25 -9.15 -8.34 29.59
CA LEU A 25 -9.20 -7.12 30.38
C LEU A 25 -10.55 -7.00 31.10
N LEU A 26 -11.66 -7.33 30.43
CA LEU A 26 -12.99 -7.36 31.03
C LEU A 26 -13.07 -8.37 32.20
N SER A 27 -12.51 -9.57 32.05
CA SER A 27 -12.47 -10.57 33.10
C SER A 27 -11.68 -10.09 34.32
N PHE A 28 -10.56 -9.41 34.08
CA PHE A 28 -9.76 -8.80 35.15
C PHE A 28 -10.48 -7.65 35.85
N TYR A 29 -11.09 -6.72 35.10
CA TYR A 29 -11.94 -5.65 35.66
C TYR A 29 -13.06 -6.22 36.52
N ARG A 30 -13.75 -7.27 36.06
CA ARG A 30 -14.85 -7.93 36.79
C ARG A 30 -14.38 -8.53 38.13
N LEU A 31 -13.20 -9.16 38.12
CA LEU A 31 -12.62 -9.73 39.35
C LEU A 31 -12.34 -8.63 40.41
N ILE A 32 -11.77 -7.50 39.95
CA ILE A 32 -11.54 -6.34 40.82
C ILE A 32 -12.85 -5.78 41.33
N LEU A 33 -13.85 -5.62 40.46
CA LEU A 33 -15.17 -5.09 40.83
C LEU A 33 -15.86 -5.99 41.87
N ALA A 34 -15.91 -7.30 41.63
CA ALA A 34 -16.51 -8.26 42.55
C ALA A 34 -15.79 -8.30 43.88
N GLY A 35 -14.45 -8.23 43.87
CA GLY A 35 -13.65 -8.11 45.10
C GLY A 35 -13.93 -6.83 45.88
N LEU A 36 -14.00 -5.69 45.16
CA LEU A 36 -14.34 -4.40 45.78
C LEU A 36 -15.74 -4.42 46.42
N LEU A 37 -16.75 -4.93 45.68
CA LEU A 37 -18.11 -5.03 46.22
C LEU A 37 -18.17 -5.94 47.45
N THR A 38 -17.39 -7.01 47.48
CA THR A 38 -17.27 -7.91 48.64
C THR A 38 -16.61 -7.19 49.83
N ILE A 39 -15.54 -6.46 49.61
CA ILE A 39 -14.84 -5.69 50.67
C ILE A 39 -15.74 -4.59 51.22
N LEU A 40 -16.46 -3.88 50.35
CA LEU A 40 -17.40 -2.85 50.79
C LEU A 40 -18.54 -3.43 51.62
N PHE A 41 -19.03 -4.61 51.28
CA PHE A 41 -20.10 -5.28 52.02
C PHE A 41 -19.66 -5.71 53.44
N TYR A 42 -18.46 -6.30 53.57
CA TYR A 42 -17.97 -6.77 54.89
C TYR A 42 -17.22 -5.69 55.70
N GLY A 43 -16.62 -4.71 55.04
CA GLY A 43 -15.77 -3.71 55.68
C GLY A 43 -16.49 -2.44 56.15
N LEU A 44 -17.62 -2.08 55.49
CA LEU A 44 -18.36 -0.85 55.78
C LEU A 44 -19.84 -1.19 56.03
N SER A 45 -20.21 -1.41 57.29
CA SER A 45 -21.57 -1.75 57.70
C SER A 45 -22.62 -0.67 57.39
N ASP A 46 -22.20 0.58 57.13
CA ASP A 46 -23.13 1.71 56.91
C ASP A 46 -23.40 2.02 55.43
N THR A 47 -22.87 1.23 54.48
CA THR A 47 -22.98 1.52 53.02
C THR A 47 -24.35 1.20 52.43
N GLY A 48 -25.22 0.52 53.18
CA GLY A 48 -26.53 0.08 52.66
C GLY A 48 -26.46 -1.06 51.64
N PHE A 49 -25.25 -1.54 51.29
CA PHE A 49 -25.09 -2.68 50.37
C PHE A 49 -25.54 -3.97 51.06
N GLY A 50 -26.41 -4.74 50.38
CA GLY A 50 -26.99 -5.96 50.96
C GLY A 50 -28.00 -5.73 52.07
N ALA A 51 -28.45 -4.49 52.30
CA ALA A 51 -29.35 -4.13 53.42
C ALA A 51 -30.70 -4.85 53.35
N ALA A 52 -31.21 -5.17 52.16
CA ALA A 52 -32.47 -5.90 51.98
C ALA A 52 -32.30 -7.41 52.15
N ASN A 53 -31.22 -7.98 51.63
CA ASN A 53 -30.91 -9.40 51.72
C ASN A 53 -29.40 -9.66 51.75
N PRO A 54 -28.78 -9.69 52.95
CA PRO A 54 -27.33 -9.87 53.07
C PRO A 54 -26.84 -11.22 52.53
N THR A 55 -27.65 -12.28 52.70
CA THR A 55 -27.28 -13.62 52.22
C THR A 55 -27.25 -13.68 50.71
N LEU A 56 -28.24 -13.13 50.02
CA LEU A 56 -28.28 -13.06 48.56
C LEU A 56 -27.12 -12.22 48.01
N TYR A 57 -26.81 -11.11 48.68
CA TYR A 57 -25.68 -10.25 48.25
C TYR A 57 -24.36 -11.02 48.31
N ALA A 58 -24.05 -11.64 49.48
CA ALA A 58 -22.84 -12.40 49.68
C ALA A 58 -22.73 -13.58 48.69
N LEU A 59 -23.83 -14.34 48.47
CA LEU A 59 -23.87 -15.44 47.51
C LEU A 59 -23.61 -14.96 46.10
N THR A 60 -24.23 -13.85 45.68
CA THR A 60 -24.04 -13.28 44.34
C THR A 60 -22.60 -12.85 44.14
N CYS A 61 -21.95 -12.22 45.11
CA CYS A 61 -20.53 -11.84 45.04
C CYS A 61 -19.63 -13.09 44.87
N ILE A 62 -19.85 -14.15 45.66
CA ILE A 62 -19.07 -15.39 45.60
C ILE A 62 -19.21 -16.04 44.21
N VAL A 63 -20.46 -16.19 43.73
CA VAL A 63 -20.72 -16.78 42.39
C VAL A 63 -20.11 -15.92 41.28
N TYR A 64 -20.18 -14.60 41.42
CA TYR A 64 -19.65 -13.66 40.42
C TYR A 64 -18.11 -13.68 40.37
N ILE A 65 -17.42 -13.83 41.51
CA ILE A 65 -15.98 -14.06 41.57
C ILE A 65 -15.64 -15.39 40.92
N GLY A 66 -16.33 -16.47 41.26
CA GLY A 66 -16.11 -17.78 40.67
C GLY A 66 -16.29 -17.77 39.14
N PHE A 67 -17.37 -17.13 38.67
CA PHE A 67 -17.59 -16.94 37.23
C PHE A 67 -16.46 -16.12 36.58
N SER A 68 -15.97 -15.06 37.22
CA SER A 68 -14.90 -14.22 36.67
C SER A 68 -13.58 -14.99 36.47
N LEU A 69 -13.27 -15.92 37.39
CA LEU A 69 -12.10 -16.80 37.27
C LEU A 69 -12.25 -17.78 36.12
N VAL A 70 -13.43 -18.43 36.00
CA VAL A 70 -13.72 -19.35 34.89
C VAL A 70 -13.69 -18.59 33.56
N ALA A 71 -14.31 -17.42 33.51
CA ALA A 71 -14.32 -16.54 32.34
C ALA A 71 -12.92 -16.12 31.89
N GLY A 72 -12.03 -15.77 32.83
CA GLY A 72 -10.64 -15.48 32.55
C GLY A 72 -9.87 -16.68 31.98
N PHE A 73 -10.16 -17.88 32.51
CA PHE A 73 -9.57 -19.13 32.01
C PHE A 73 -10.04 -19.50 30.61
N THR A 74 -11.36 -19.43 30.36
CA THR A 74 -11.93 -19.72 29.00
C THR A 74 -11.46 -18.71 27.96
N ALA A 75 -11.33 -17.43 28.32
CA ALA A 75 -10.76 -16.40 27.45
C ALA A 75 -9.26 -16.65 27.14
N ARG A 76 -8.53 -17.36 28.02
CA ARG A 76 -7.15 -17.77 27.77
C ARG A 76 -7.06 -18.99 26.85
N ILE A 77 -7.97 -19.95 26.98
CA ILE A 77 -8.07 -21.15 26.13
C ILE A 77 -8.70 -20.84 24.77
N ARG A 78 -9.37 -19.67 24.63
CA ARG A 78 -10.06 -19.25 23.42
C ARG A 78 -11.20 -20.19 23.00
N ARG A 79 -11.84 -20.86 23.92
CA ARG A 79 -13.02 -21.72 23.70
C ARG A 79 -14.09 -21.39 24.71
N PRO A 80 -15.37 -21.29 24.31
CA PRO A 80 -15.95 -21.27 22.97
C PRO A 80 -15.58 -20.03 22.14
N SER A 81 -16.33 -19.73 21.05
CA SER A 81 -16.03 -18.59 20.15
C SER A 81 -16.06 -17.25 20.90
N TYR A 82 -15.34 -16.26 20.38
CA TYR A 82 -15.26 -14.92 20.96
C TYR A 82 -16.64 -14.30 21.21
N GLU A 83 -17.52 -14.35 20.22
CA GLU A 83 -18.87 -13.79 20.29
C GLU A 83 -19.69 -14.45 21.38
N THR A 84 -19.68 -15.77 21.46
CA THR A 84 -20.43 -16.53 22.48
C THR A 84 -19.95 -16.20 23.89
N GLN A 85 -18.62 -16.09 24.08
CA GLN A 85 -18.06 -15.68 25.35
C GLN A 85 -18.46 -14.24 25.70
N ALA A 86 -18.28 -13.29 24.76
CA ALA A 86 -18.61 -11.89 24.99
C ALA A 86 -20.08 -11.69 25.35
N VAL A 87 -21.02 -12.32 24.63
CA VAL A 87 -22.45 -12.26 24.94
C VAL A 87 -22.72 -12.86 26.31
N GLY A 88 -22.21 -14.07 26.59
CA GLY A 88 -22.38 -14.72 27.89
C GLY A 88 -21.85 -13.89 29.05
N HIS A 89 -20.70 -13.27 28.89
CA HIS A 89 -20.10 -12.41 29.90
C HIS A 89 -20.99 -11.19 30.23
N ILE A 90 -21.53 -10.50 29.22
CA ILE A 90 -22.37 -9.33 29.42
C ILE A 90 -23.71 -9.70 30.04
N LEU A 91 -24.32 -10.82 29.65
CA LEU A 91 -25.57 -11.28 30.23
C LEU A 91 -25.42 -11.68 31.69
N VAL A 92 -24.32 -12.35 32.06
CA VAL A 92 -24.01 -12.67 33.46
C VAL A 92 -23.76 -11.40 34.28
N ASP A 93 -23.09 -10.39 33.71
CA ASP A 93 -22.90 -9.10 34.37
C ASP A 93 -24.24 -8.42 34.65
N ILE A 94 -25.14 -8.34 33.69
CA ILE A 94 -26.46 -7.76 33.85
C ILE A 94 -27.23 -8.51 34.98
N LEU A 95 -27.20 -9.83 34.96
CA LEU A 95 -27.86 -10.63 35.95
C LEU A 95 -27.28 -10.43 37.35
N ALA A 96 -25.95 -10.52 37.49
CA ALA A 96 -25.29 -10.37 38.79
C ALA A 96 -25.50 -8.98 39.37
N ILE A 97 -25.35 -7.92 38.56
CA ILE A 97 -25.58 -6.53 39.05
C ILE A 97 -27.05 -6.32 39.42
N THR A 98 -28.01 -6.87 38.66
CA THR A 98 -29.44 -6.77 39.00
C THR A 98 -29.75 -7.47 40.31
N LEU A 99 -29.18 -8.64 40.60
CA LEU A 99 -29.31 -9.34 41.87
C LEU A 99 -28.67 -8.55 43.00
N LEU A 100 -27.53 -7.93 42.80
CA LEU A 100 -26.90 -7.07 43.81
C LEU A 100 -27.73 -5.80 44.13
N ILE A 101 -28.34 -5.21 43.08
CA ILE A 101 -29.30 -4.10 43.26
C ILE A 101 -30.49 -4.54 44.08
N HIS A 102 -31.06 -5.69 43.74
CA HIS A 102 -32.20 -6.25 44.51
C HIS A 102 -31.83 -6.51 45.98
N ALA A 103 -30.69 -7.16 46.23
CA ALA A 103 -30.20 -7.45 47.57
C ALA A 103 -29.88 -6.19 48.38
N SER A 104 -29.58 -5.07 47.71
CA SER A 104 -29.26 -3.78 48.34
C SER A 104 -30.47 -2.84 48.47
N GLY A 105 -31.67 -3.33 48.16
CA GLY A 105 -32.90 -2.56 48.33
C GLY A 105 -33.31 -1.77 47.10
N GLY A 106 -32.94 -2.21 45.88
CA GLY A 106 -33.43 -1.69 44.61
C GLY A 106 -32.63 -0.54 44.03
N PRO A 107 -33.21 0.22 43.09
CA PRO A 107 -32.51 1.26 42.32
C PRO A 107 -31.89 2.39 43.15
N ALA A 108 -32.37 2.58 44.39
CA ALA A 108 -31.85 3.59 45.31
C ALA A 108 -30.43 3.27 45.82
N SER A 109 -29.96 2.03 45.69
CA SER A 109 -28.61 1.59 46.10
C SER A 109 -27.46 2.25 45.32
N GLY A 110 -27.75 2.89 44.20
CA GLY A 110 -26.73 3.49 43.32
C GLY A 110 -25.95 2.48 42.44
N LEU A 111 -26.12 1.17 42.66
CA LEU A 111 -25.42 0.13 41.88
C LEU A 111 -25.85 0.08 40.40
N GLY A 112 -26.96 0.75 40.04
CA GLY A 112 -27.44 0.84 38.65
C GLY A 112 -26.42 1.47 37.67
N ILE A 113 -25.49 2.28 38.16
CA ILE A 113 -24.39 2.84 37.34
C ILE A 113 -23.51 1.73 36.74
N LEU A 114 -23.36 0.59 37.42
CA LEU A 114 -22.58 -0.54 36.91
C LEU A 114 -23.19 -1.16 35.67
N LEU A 115 -24.52 -1.11 35.51
CA LEU A 115 -25.19 -1.55 34.27
C LEU A 115 -24.84 -0.65 33.09
N ILE A 116 -24.66 0.64 33.31
CA ILE A 116 -24.22 1.59 32.25
C ILE A 116 -22.83 1.17 31.74
N ILE A 117 -21.91 0.86 32.65
CA ILE A 117 -20.55 0.40 32.30
C ILE A 117 -20.63 -0.94 31.55
N THR A 118 -21.48 -1.87 31.98
CA THR A 118 -21.67 -3.15 31.35
C THR A 118 -22.19 -3.01 29.93
N VAL A 119 -23.21 -2.17 29.70
CA VAL A 119 -23.75 -1.90 28.35
C VAL A 119 -22.71 -1.21 27.46
N ALA A 120 -21.96 -0.24 28.00
CA ALA A 120 -20.88 0.41 27.28
C ALA A 120 -19.80 -0.60 26.82
N THR A 121 -19.38 -1.48 27.73
CA THR A 121 -18.39 -2.52 27.45
C THR A 121 -18.89 -3.53 26.44
N GLY A 122 -20.14 -4.00 26.56
CA GLY A 122 -20.77 -4.91 25.61
C GLY A 122 -20.86 -4.30 24.21
N SER A 123 -21.18 -3.01 24.13
CA SER A 123 -21.23 -2.27 22.86
C SER A 123 -19.87 -2.12 22.18
N LEU A 124 -18.79 -2.09 22.96
CA LEU A 124 -17.43 -1.99 22.44
C LEU A 124 -16.88 -3.36 21.99
N LEU A 125 -17.25 -4.43 22.71
CA LEU A 125 -16.78 -5.80 22.43
C LEU A 125 -17.47 -6.42 21.22
N LEU A 126 -18.76 -6.13 21.03
CA LEU A 126 -19.59 -6.71 19.99
C LEU A 126 -20.14 -5.61 19.09
N PRO A 127 -19.70 -5.56 17.82
CA PRO A 127 -20.09 -4.50 16.90
C PRO A 127 -21.58 -4.59 16.51
N GLY A 128 -22.16 -3.45 16.18
CA GLY A 128 -23.46 -3.35 15.55
C GLY A 128 -24.65 -3.29 16.51
N ARG A 129 -25.68 -4.08 16.21
CA ARG A 129 -27.00 -4.01 16.90
C ARG A 129 -26.99 -4.58 18.31
N MET A 130 -25.94 -5.29 18.74
CA MET A 130 -25.82 -5.90 20.06
C MET A 130 -25.83 -4.87 21.20
N ALA A 131 -25.35 -3.65 20.95
CA ALA A 131 -25.40 -2.55 21.90
C ALA A 131 -26.83 -2.27 22.41
N PHE A 132 -27.78 -2.22 21.47
CA PHE A 132 -29.18 -1.96 21.77
C PHE A 132 -29.85 -3.17 22.46
N LEU A 133 -29.45 -4.39 22.10
CA LEU A 133 -29.91 -5.60 22.76
C LEU A 133 -29.51 -5.61 24.23
N PHE A 134 -28.25 -5.32 24.55
CA PHE A 134 -27.79 -5.28 25.94
C PHE A 134 -28.46 -4.16 26.76
N ALA A 135 -28.66 -2.98 26.16
CA ALA A 135 -29.40 -1.90 26.80
C ALA A 135 -30.85 -2.29 27.07
N ALA A 136 -31.51 -2.96 26.13
CA ALA A 136 -32.88 -3.44 26.31
C ALA A 136 -32.95 -4.52 27.41
N VAL A 137 -32.05 -5.50 27.42
CA VAL A 137 -32.02 -6.54 28.48
C VAL A 137 -31.74 -5.94 29.85
N ALA A 138 -30.78 -5.01 29.95
CA ALA A 138 -30.48 -4.33 31.21
C ALA A 138 -31.66 -3.48 31.69
N ALA A 139 -32.31 -2.74 30.80
CA ALA A 139 -33.51 -1.95 31.18
C ALA A 139 -34.67 -2.86 31.60
N MET A 140 -34.93 -3.96 30.88
CA MET A 140 -35.95 -4.94 31.24
C MET A 140 -35.65 -5.60 32.60
N ALA A 141 -34.38 -5.95 32.86
CA ALA A 141 -33.97 -6.51 34.14
C ALA A 141 -34.24 -5.54 35.32
N MET A 142 -33.90 -4.24 35.09
CA MET A 142 -34.16 -3.20 36.10
C MET A 142 -35.64 -2.94 36.35
N PHE A 143 -36.44 -2.84 35.29
CA PHE A 143 -37.89 -2.68 35.43
C PHE A 143 -38.52 -3.92 36.06
N GLY A 144 -38.10 -5.12 35.64
CA GLY A 144 -38.55 -6.39 36.23
C GLY A 144 -38.24 -6.49 37.71
N GLU A 145 -37.03 -6.10 38.14
CA GLU A 145 -36.64 -6.03 39.55
C GLU A 145 -37.55 -5.05 40.33
N HIS A 146 -37.75 -3.86 39.75
CA HIS A 146 -38.57 -2.84 40.43
C HIS A 146 -40.03 -3.28 40.56
N ILE A 147 -40.61 -3.91 39.55
CA ILE A 147 -41.96 -4.47 39.61
C ILE A 147 -42.04 -5.59 40.65
N TYR A 148 -41.05 -6.52 40.66
CA TYR A 148 -40.99 -7.64 41.60
C TYR A 148 -40.90 -7.13 43.06
N SER A 149 -40.02 -6.17 43.34
CA SER A 149 -39.82 -5.60 44.68
C SER A 149 -41.08 -4.87 45.17
N THR A 150 -41.80 -4.18 44.31
CA THR A 150 -43.01 -3.43 44.64
C THR A 150 -44.23 -4.33 44.89
N PHE A 151 -44.45 -5.35 44.03
CA PHE A 151 -45.68 -6.16 44.08
C PHE A 151 -45.56 -7.43 44.91
N VAL A 152 -44.37 -8.03 45.04
CA VAL A 152 -44.20 -9.33 45.66
C VAL A 152 -43.68 -9.18 47.12
N ILE A 153 -42.82 -8.20 47.39
CA ILE A 153 -42.15 -8.04 48.70
C ILE A 153 -42.90 -7.03 49.59
N ASP A 154 -43.96 -6.38 49.05
CA ASP A 154 -44.80 -5.39 49.76
C ASP A 154 -43.94 -4.32 50.51
N LEU A 155 -42.79 -4.02 49.96
CA LEU A 155 -41.98 -2.92 50.43
C LEU A 155 -42.73 -1.62 50.09
N LYS A 156 -43.45 -1.04 51.05
CA LYS A 156 -43.99 0.35 50.99
C LYS A 156 -42.84 1.35 50.84
N ARG A 157 -42.08 1.22 49.77
CA ARG A 157 -41.12 2.23 49.36
C ARG A 157 -41.85 3.13 48.38
N ASP A 158 -41.65 4.44 48.54
CA ASP A 158 -42.02 5.38 47.50
C ASP A 158 -41.54 4.82 46.17
N SER A 159 -42.50 4.41 45.35
CA SER A 159 -42.24 3.74 44.07
C SER A 159 -41.63 4.78 43.11
N ASP A 160 -40.31 4.99 43.23
CA ASP A 160 -39.58 5.98 42.46
C ASP A 160 -39.29 5.43 41.06
N TYR A 161 -40.39 5.22 40.26
CA TYR A 161 -40.31 4.85 38.87
C TYR A 161 -39.47 5.85 38.06
N THR A 162 -39.32 7.08 38.54
CA THR A 162 -38.55 8.13 37.90
C THR A 162 -37.07 7.75 37.83
N ARG A 163 -36.49 7.22 38.92
CA ARG A 163 -35.09 6.78 38.95
C ARG A 163 -34.84 5.62 38.00
N THR A 164 -35.72 4.62 38.00
CA THR A 164 -35.63 3.47 37.07
C THR A 164 -35.78 3.91 35.63
N GLY A 165 -36.69 4.86 35.35
CA GLY A 165 -36.86 5.44 34.01
C GLY A 165 -35.64 6.22 33.52
N ILE A 166 -35.08 7.07 34.40
CA ILE A 166 -33.86 7.84 34.08
C ILE A 166 -32.68 6.88 33.77
N LEU A 167 -32.53 5.82 34.57
CA LEU A 167 -31.49 4.81 34.34
C LEU A 167 -31.72 4.08 33.01
N GLY A 168 -32.97 3.72 32.67
CA GLY A 168 -33.32 3.14 31.38
C GLY A 168 -32.93 4.05 30.21
N ILE A 169 -33.25 5.33 30.29
CA ILE A 169 -32.82 6.33 29.27
C ILE A 169 -31.30 6.42 29.19
N ALA A 170 -30.60 6.43 30.35
CA ALA A 170 -29.15 6.49 30.38
C ALA A 170 -28.50 5.25 29.74
N LEU A 171 -29.07 4.06 29.91
CA LEU A 171 -28.62 2.81 29.27
C LEU A 171 -28.72 2.90 27.72
N PHE A 172 -29.86 3.38 27.20
CA PHE A 172 -30.02 3.55 25.75
C PHE A 172 -29.15 4.69 25.21
N ALA A 173 -29.04 5.81 25.92
CA ALA A 173 -28.15 6.91 25.53
C ALA A 173 -26.69 6.43 25.45
N THR A 174 -26.25 5.63 26.42
CA THR A 174 -24.92 5.02 26.42
C THR A 174 -24.74 4.07 25.24
N ALA A 175 -25.74 3.23 24.94
CA ALA A 175 -25.68 2.33 23.80
C ALA A 175 -25.58 3.08 22.47
N VAL A 176 -26.33 4.16 22.30
CA VAL A 176 -26.24 5.04 21.11
C VAL A 176 -24.87 5.66 21.00
N LEU A 177 -24.38 6.28 22.08
CA LEU A 177 -23.09 6.97 22.10
C LEU A 177 -21.94 6.01 21.79
N THR A 178 -21.89 4.86 22.46
CA THR A 178 -20.84 3.86 22.25
C THR A 178 -20.92 3.23 20.87
N TYR A 179 -22.11 2.98 20.33
CA TYR A 179 -22.32 2.53 18.96
C TYR A 179 -21.74 3.54 17.95
N LEU A 180 -22.07 4.83 18.09
CA LEU A 180 -21.56 5.88 17.20
C LEU A 180 -20.04 6.00 17.29
N MET A 181 -19.47 5.93 18.51
CA MET A 181 -18.02 5.96 18.72
C MET A 181 -17.32 4.74 18.10
N ALA A 182 -17.84 3.53 18.34
CA ALA A 182 -17.29 2.31 17.74
C ALA A 182 -17.29 2.38 16.21
N ARG A 183 -18.40 2.85 15.60
CA ARG A 183 -18.50 3.05 14.16
C ARG A 183 -17.45 4.05 13.63
N ARG A 184 -17.19 5.15 14.35
CA ARG A 184 -16.17 6.13 13.96
C ARG A 184 -14.76 5.55 14.06
N ILE A 185 -14.46 4.81 15.12
CA ILE A 185 -13.15 4.15 15.30
C ILE A 185 -12.88 3.19 14.14
N HIS A 186 -13.80 2.28 13.85
CA HIS A 186 -13.64 1.32 12.74
C HIS A 186 -13.52 2.00 11.37
N ALA A 187 -14.26 3.09 11.13
CA ALA A 187 -14.13 3.84 9.88
C ALA A 187 -12.75 4.52 9.77
N SER A 188 -12.23 5.07 10.87
CA SER A 188 -10.91 5.70 10.91
C SER A 188 -9.78 4.67 10.71
N GLU A 189 -9.87 3.52 11.38
CA GLU A 189 -8.90 2.43 11.25
C GLU A 189 -8.84 1.89 9.82
N SER A 190 -9.99 1.66 9.19
CA SER A 190 -10.06 1.17 7.81
C SER A 190 -9.48 2.19 6.82
N LEU A 191 -9.70 3.48 7.05
CA LEU A 191 -9.13 4.55 6.22
C LEU A 191 -7.60 4.65 6.40
N ALA A 192 -7.12 4.58 7.64
CA ALA A 192 -5.68 4.58 7.94
C ALA A 192 -4.96 3.40 7.30
N TYR A 193 -5.55 2.20 7.37
CA TYR A 193 -5.01 0.99 6.74
C TYR A 193 -4.94 1.12 5.21
N ARG A 194 -6.01 1.59 4.56
CA ARG A 194 -6.01 1.84 3.10
C ARG A 194 -4.94 2.84 2.69
N ARG A 195 -4.84 3.98 3.39
CA ARG A 195 -3.80 4.98 3.11
C ARG A 195 -2.39 4.41 3.27
N GLY A 196 -2.18 3.56 4.27
CA GLY A 196 -0.89 2.87 4.45
C GLY A 196 -0.51 2.00 3.26
N ILE A 197 -1.47 1.21 2.73
CA ILE A 197 -1.27 0.39 1.53
C ILE A 197 -0.99 1.28 0.30
N ASP A 198 -1.76 2.36 0.12
CA ASP A 198 -1.58 3.24 -1.04
C ASP A 198 -0.19 3.89 -1.04
N ILE A 199 0.28 4.37 0.13
CA ILE A 199 1.63 4.94 0.28
C ILE A 199 2.70 3.88 -0.02
N ALA A 200 2.55 2.66 0.50
CA ALA A 200 3.49 1.57 0.25
C ALA A 200 3.54 1.17 -1.23
N ASN A 201 2.38 1.13 -1.90
CA ASN A 201 2.29 0.83 -3.33
C ASN A 201 2.91 1.94 -4.19
N LEU A 202 2.65 3.22 -3.86
CA LEU A 202 3.27 4.37 -4.54
C LEU A 202 4.79 4.36 -4.37
N ALA A 203 5.29 4.06 -3.17
CA ALA A 203 6.73 3.96 -2.92
C ALA A 203 7.38 2.83 -3.75
N LYS A 204 6.74 1.65 -3.80
CA LYS A 204 7.19 0.52 -4.64
C LYS A 204 7.17 0.86 -6.13
N LEU A 205 6.11 1.51 -6.60
CA LEU A 205 5.97 1.91 -7.99
C LEU A 205 7.06 2.93 -8.37
N ASN A 206 7.28 3.95 -7.54
CA ASN A 206 8.33 4.94 -7.75
C ASN A 206 9.72 4.29 -7.78
N ALA A 207 10.02 3.41 -6.83
CA ALA A 207 11.29 2.68 -6.82
C ALA A 207 11.48 1.85 -8.10
N HIS A 208 10.42 1.16 -8.55
CA HIS A 208 10.46 0.36 -9.77
C HIS A 208 10.64 1.21 -11.03
N ILE A 209 9.96 2.35 -11.13
CA ILE A 209 10.13 3.31 -12.23
C ILE A 209 11.57 3.81 -12.28
N VAL A 210 12.09 4.30 -11.15
CA VAL A 210 13.45 4.83 -11.05
C VAL A 210 14.49 3.76 -11.45
N GLN A 211 14.30 2.51 -11.03
CA GLN A 211 15.22 1.41 -11.37
C GLN A 211 15.20 1.03 -12.86
N ARG A 212 14.08 1.23 -13.57
CA ARG A 212 13.93 0.89 -15.00
C ARG A 212 14.16 2.04 -15.96
N LEU A 213 14.41 3.24 -15.46
CA LEU A 213 14.77 4.37 -16.33
C LEU A 213 16.07 4.06 -17.07
N GLN A 214 16.08 4.38 -18.37
CA GLN A 214 17.26 4.20 -19.23
C GLN A 214 18.39 5.18 -18.86
N ALA A 215 18.07 6.30 -18.23
CA ALA A 215 19.03 7.24 -17.69
C ALA A 215 19.53 6.76 -16.32
N GLY A 216 20.81 6.93 -16.04
CA GLY A 216 21.38 6.77 -14.71
C GLY A 216 20.87 7.89 -13.79
N ILE A 217 20.42 7.54 -12.59
CA ILE A 217 19.95 8.50 -11.59
C ILE A 217 20.74 8.32 -10.31
N ILE A 218 21.27 9.44 -9.81
CA ILE A 218 21.93 9.52 -8.52
C ILE A 218 21.31 10.67 -7.74
N VAL A 219 20.97 10.43 -6.50
CA VAL A 219 20.54 11.46 -5.54
C VAL A 219 21.57 11.55 -4.44
N THR A 220 22.06 12.76 -4.18
CA THR A 220 22.97 13.04 -3.08
C THR A 220 22.33 14.00 -2.07
N ASP A 221 22.75 13.90 -0.81
CA ASP A 221 22.37 14.86 0.21
C ASP A 221 23.28 16.12 0.19
N HIS A 222 23.13 16.97 1.22
CA HIS A 222 23.91 18.20 1.39
C HIS A 222 25.41 17.95 1.67
N GLN A 223 25.77 16.74 2.16
CA GLN A 223 27.16 16.30 2.40
C GLN A 223 27.75 15.59 1.17
N HIS A 224 26.95 15.46 0.09
CA HIS A 224 27.28 14.77 -1.15
C HIS A 224 27.39 13.24 -0.99
N ASP A 225 26.78 12.68 0.06
CA ASP A 225 26.61 11.24 0.22
C ASP A 225 25.48 10.74 -0.68
N ILE A 226 25.71 9.61 -1.33
CA ILE A 226 24.75 9.00 -2.24
C ILE A 226 23.59 8.42 -1.44
N ARG A 227 22.38 8.96 -1.61
CA ARG A 227 21.14 8.46 -0.99
C ARG A 227 20.38 7.48 -1.88
N LEU A 228 20.54 7.63 -3.18
CA LEU A 228 19.91 6.74 -4.16
C LEU A 228 20.80 6.64 -5.40
N MET A 229 20.96 5.44 -5.92
CA MET A 229 21.58 5.17 -7.20
C MET A 229 20.81 4.05 -7.92
N ASN A 230 20.30 4.32 -9.12
CA ASN A 230 19.59 3.30 -9.88
C ASN A 230 20.57 2.34 -10.58
N GLU A 231 20.04 1.23 -11.08
CA GLU A 231 20.81 0.18 -11.77
C GLU A 231 21.58 0.72 -12.97
N THR A 232 20.97 1.64 -13.75
CA THR A 232 21.61 2.26 -14.92
C THR A 232 22.81 3.11 -14.52
N ALA A 233 22.71 3.90 -13.44
CA ALA A 233 23.84 4.70 -12.95
C ALA A 233 25.00 3.81 -12.48
N ARG A 234 24.70 2.69 -11.80
CA ARG A 234 25.73 1.72 -11.40
C ARG A 234 26.47 1.15 -12.62
N LYS A 235 25.72 0.73 -13.63
CA LYS A 235 26.33 0.21 -14.88
C LYS A 235 27.15 1.23 -15.60
N LEU A 236 26.65 2.46 -15.73
CA LEU A 236 27.38 3.54 -16.43
C LEU A 236 28.67 3.94 -15.69
N LEU A 237 28.66 3.94 -14.38
CA LEU A 237 29.85 4.26 -13.58
C LEU A 237 30.78 3.07 -13.35
N GLY A 238 30.30 1.82 -13.60
CA GLY A 238 31.06 0.60 -13.33
C GLY A 238 31.18 0.27 -11.84
N VAL A 239 30.20 0.69 -11.01
CA VAL A 239 30.25 0.55 -9.57
C VAL A 239 29.38 -0.61 -9.11
N ASP A 240 29.90 -1.44 -8.21
CA ASP A 240 29.20 -2.58 -7.61
C ASP A 240 28.09 -2.15 -6.63
N THR A 241 27.28 -3.12 -6.21
CA THR A 241 26.23 -2.94 -5.19
C THR A 241 26.85 -2.49 -3.86
N GLY A 242 26.35 -1.38 -3.29
CA GLY A 242 26.81 -0.84 -2.00
C GLY A 242 27.38 0.58 -2.05
N ALA A 243 27.15 1.31 -3.15
CA ALA A 243 27.52 2.71 -3.26
C ALA A 243 26.63 3.66 -2.44
N GLU A 244 25.47 3.19 -1.96
CA GLU A 244 24.56 3.97 -1.14
C GLU A 244 25.17 4.28 0.24
N ASN A 245 24.94 5.49 0.74
CA ASN A 245 25.53 6.05 1.95
C ASN A 245 27.07 6.22 1.92
N ARG A 246 27.67 6.22 0.72
CA ARG A 246 29.08 6.59 0.52
C ARG A 246 29.21 7.97 -0.12
N PRO A 247 30.28 8.71 0.16
CA PRO A 247 30.56 9.99 -0.50
C PRO A 247 30.69 9.81 -2.02
N LEU A 248 30.05 10.68 -2.80
CA LEU A 248 30.17 10.68 -4.25
C LEU A 248 31.64 10.83 -4.72
N ALA A 249 32.44 11.55 -3.92
CA ALA A 249 33.86 11.74 -4.18
C ALA A 249 34.68 10.44 -4.17
N GLU A 250 34.28 9.47 -3.36
CA GLU A 250 34.93 8.14 -3.32
C GLU A 250 34.45 7.23 -4.44
N VAL A 251 33.14 7.30 -4.77
CA VAL A 251 32.52 6.42 -5.77
C VAL A 251 32.86 6.88 -7.19
N SER A 252 32.86 8.17 -7.45
CA SER A 252 33.24 8.75 -8.75
C SER A 252 33.85 10.12 -8.59
N PRO A 253 35.17 10.22 -8.40
CA PRO A 253 35.88 11.50 -8.19
C PRO A 253 35.70 12.48 -9.36
N ARG A 254 35.56 11.97 -10.60
CA ARG A 254 35.32 12.81 -11.79
C ARG A 254 33.91 13.41 -11.78
N LEU A 255 32.91 12.63 -11.44
CA LEU A 255 31.53 13.12 -11.35
C LEU A 255 31.38 14.13 -10.23
N TYR A 256 32.00 13.88 -9.08
CA TYR A 256 32.05 14.83 -7.97
C TYR A 256 32.66 16.18 -8.36
N ARG A 257 33.78 16.17 -9.07
CA ARG A 257 34.42 17.43 -9.56
C ARG A 257 33.48 18.19 -10.50
N LYS A 258 32.78 17.51 -11.41
CA LYS A 258 31.80 18.14 -12.29
C LYS A 258 30.61 18.72 -11.54
N LEU A 259 30.13 18.03 -10.50
CA LEU A 259 29.06 18.54 -9.63
C LEU A 259 29.52 19.84 -8.94
N MET A 260 30.75 19.89 -8.42
CA MET A 260 31.29 21.10 -7.78
C MET A 260 31.43 22.25 -8.77
N GLN A 261 31.97 22.00 -9.96
CA GLN A 261 32.06 23.01 -11.02
C GLN A 261 30.70 23.56 -11.42
N TRP A 262 29.72 22.70 -11.58
CA TRP A 262 28.37 23.13 -11.89
C TRP A 262 27.71 23.93 -10.77
N ARG A 263 27.97 23.60 -9.51
CA ARG A 263 27.45 24.39 -8.38
C ARG A 263 28.03 25.81 -8.32
N GLU A 264 29.30 26.01 -8.73
CA GLU A 264 29.92 27.30 -8.83
C GLU A 264 29.43 28.12 -10.04
N SER A 265 29.07 27.46 -11.12
CA SER A 265 28.66 28.09 -12.37
C SER A 265 27.59 27.28 -13.08
N PRO A 266 26.31 27.39 -12.68
CA PRO A 266 25.21 26.59 -13.21
C PRO A 266 24.87 26.77 -14.70
N ASP A 267 25.31 27.92 -15.26
CA ASP A 267 25.07 28.26 -16.68
C ASP A 267 26.05 27.57 -17.67
N ILE A 268 27.05 26.87 -17.16
CA ILE A 268 27.99 26.14 -18.02
C ILE A 268 27.36 24.81 -18.43
N GLU A 269 27.19 24.59 -19.73
CA GLU A 269 26.73 23.30 -20.27
C GLU A 269 27.63 22.17 -19.78
N SER A 270 26.99 21.12 -19.28
CA SER A 270 27.69 19.93 -18.82
C SER A 270 28.42 19.26 -19.98
N SER A 271 29.76 19.13 -19.88
CA SER A 271 30.55 18.42 -20.87
C SER A 271 30.53 16.90 -20.61
N THR A 272 30.64 16.11 -21.68
CA THR A 272 30.77 14.66 -21.59
C THR A 272 31.98 14.25 -20.74
N MET A 273 31.85 13.11 -20.06
CA MET A 273 32.93 12.48 -19.30
C MET A 273 33.04 10.99 -19.67
N VAL A 274 34.22 10.45 -19.56
CA VAL A 274 34.44 9.00 -19.67
C VAL A 274 34.52 8.43 -18.26
N SER A 275 33.72 7.42 -17.96
CA SER A 275 33.84 6.66 -16.72
C SER A 275 35.16 5.92 -16.67
N GLU A 276 35.86 5.97 -15.54
CA GLU A 276 37.17 5.30 -15.39
C GLU A 276 37.05 3.79 -15.34
N GLU A 277 35.96 3.28 -14.80
CA GLU A 277 35.77 1.85 -14.60
C GLU A 277 34.98 1.16 -15.73
N SER A 278 33.89 1.78 -16.20
CA SER A 278 33.08 1.21 -17.29
C SER A 278 33.53 1.59 -18.68
N GLY A 279 34.35 2.66 -18.83
CA GLY A 279 34.71 3.23 -20.14
C GLY A 279 33.56 3.92 -20.87
N ALA A 280 32.38 4.03 -20.28
CA ALA A 280 31.21 4.64 -20.90
C ALA A 280 31.35 6.15 -21.06
N ASN A 281 30.90 6.68 -22.20
CA ASN A 281 30.79 8.11 -22.44
C ASN A 281 29.47 8.63 -21.83
N ILE A 282 29.58 9.42 -20.78
CA ILE A 282 28.45 9.87 -19.97
C ILE A 282 28.31 11.38 -20.09
N LEU A 283 27.08 11.85 -20.30
CA LEU A 283 26.71 13.25 -20.18
C LEU A 283 25.97 13.43 -18.84
N PRO A 284 26.61 14.01 -17.79
CA PRO A 284 25.93 14.28 -16.54
C PRO A 284 25.11 15.57 -16.62
N GLN A 285 23.90 15.54 -16.12
CA GLN A 285 23.03 16.71 -15.90
C GLN A 285 22.72 16.83 -14.42
N PHE A 286 22.79 18.04 -13.90
CA PHE A 286 22.65 18.31 -12.47
C PHE A 286 21.43 19.18 -12.20
N THR A 287 20.73 18.88 -11.10
CA THR A 287 19.60 19.68 -10.61
C THR A 287 19.66 19.75 -9.08
N LEU A 288 19.39 20.91 -8.49
CA LEU A 288 19.31 21.03 -7.04
C LEU A 288 18.02 20.36 -6.54
N LEU A 289 18.18 19.61 -5.46
CA LEU A 289 17.06 18.94 -4.78
C LEU A 289 16.98 19.44 -3.34
N GLY A 290 15.90 20.17 -3.01
CA GLY A 290 15.62 20.51 -1.61
C GLY A 290 15.22 19.26 -0.83
N THR A 291 15.98 18.94 0.22
CA THR A 291 15.66 17.84 1.15
C THR A 291 15.37 18.40 2.53
N ALA A 292 14.78 17.59 3.43
CA ALA A 292 14.51 18.00 4.81
C ALA A 292 15.79 18.39 5.57
N ASP A 293 16.95 17.80 5.19
CA ASP A 293 18.26 18.00 5.81
C ASP A 293 19.12 19.03 5.09
N GLY A 294 18.61 19.72 4.05
CA GLY A 294 19.33 20.74 3.28
C GLY A 294 19.16 20.60 1.76
N ILE A 295 20.08 21.24 1.01
CA ILE A 295 20.03 21.20 -0.46
C ILE A 295 21.00 20.12 -0.97
N GLY A 296 20.44 19.02 -1.46
CA GLY A 296 21.16 17.96 -2.17
C GLY A 296 21.21 18.19 -3.68
N ALA A 297 21.67 17.18 -4.42
CA ALA A 297 21.70 17.19 -5.87
C ALA A 297 21.07 15.94 -6.47
N LEU A 298 20.31 16.13 -7.55
CA LEU A 298 19.84 15.08 -8.44
C LEU A 298 20.70 15.10 -9.70
N ILE A 299 21.32 13.98 -10.01
CA ILE A 299 22.25 13.82 -11.12
C ILE A 299 21.65 12.82 -12.10
N PHE A 300 21.46 13.24 -13.35
CA PHE A 300 21.11 12.36 -14.46
C PHE A 300 22.37 12.01 -15.25
N LEU A 301 22.53 10.76 -15.62
CA LEU A 301 23.62 10.25 -16.43
C LEU A 301 23.06 9.68 -17.72
N GLU A 302 23.37 10.30 -18.85
CA GLU A 302 22.96 9.84 -20.16
C GLU A 302 24.13 9.15 -20.87
N ASP A 303 23.92 7.94 -21.40
CA ASP A 303 24.89 7.25 -22.25
C ASP A 303 24.88 7.84 -23.68
N THR A 304 25.91 8.65 -23.99
CA THR A 304 26.03 9.28 -25.32
C THR A 304 26.31 8.28 -26.42
N ALA A 305 26.90 7.11 -26.15
CA ALA A 305 27.15 6.07 -27.16
C ALA A 305 25.84 5.41 -27.60
N SER A 306 24.85 5.29 -26.73
CA SER A 306 23.52 4.78 -27.09
C SER A 306 22.75 5.75 -27.98
N MET A 307 22.81 7.05 -27.69
CA MET A 307 22.22 8.10 -28.52
C MET A 307 22.86 8.16 -29.92
N GLN A 308 24.19 8.05 -30.02
CA GLN A 308 24.90 8.05 -31.26
C GLN A 308 24.52 6.82 -32.13
N ARG A 309 24.44 5.64 -31.51
CA ARG A 309 24.00 4.41 -32.23
C ARG A 309 22.56 4.54 -32.73
N GLN A 310 21.66 5.10 -31.95
CA GLN A 310 20.26 5.30 -32.33
C GLN A 310 20.16 6.33 -33.48
N ALA A 311 20.86 7.45 -33.39
CA ALA A 311 20.92 8.46 -34.44
C ALA A 311 21.48 7.87 -35.75
N GLN A 312 22.55 7.05 -35.69
CA GLN A 312 23.13 6.38 -36.84
C GLN A 312 22.17 5.37 -37.42
N GLN A 313 21.45 4.58 -36.61
CA GLN A 313 20.43 3.66 -37.12
C GLN A 313 19.28 4.39 -37.82
N MET A 314 18.79 5.51 -37.27
CA MET A 314 17.78 6.34 -37.91
C MET A 314 18.27 6.90 -39.24
N LYS A 315 19.52 7.38 -39.30
CA LYS A 315 20.15 7.90 -40.51
C LYS A 315 20.25 6.81 -41.59
N LEU A 316 20.69 5.62 -41.24
CA LEU A 316 20.76 4.46 -42.14
C LEU A 316 19.37 4.02 -42.62
N ALA A 317 18.37 3.97 -41.71
CA ALA A 317 17.01 3.63 -42.10
C ALA A 317 16.34 4.67 -43.02
N SER A 318 16.63 5.96 -42.80
CA SER A 318 16.18 7.05 -43.70
C SER A 318 16.85 6.97 -45.04
N LEU A 319 18.16 6.76 -45.05
CA LEU A 319 18.94 6.59 -46.31
C LEU A 319 18.46 5.38 -47.11
N GLY A 320 18.16 4.26 -46.44
CA GLY A 320 17.64 3.06 -47.09
C GLY A 320 16.27 3.28 -47.76
N ARG A 321 15.37 4.02 -47.09
CA ARG A 321 14.07 4.38 -47.70
C ARG A 321 14.21 5.30 -48.91
N LEU A 322 15.06 6.35 -48.80
CA LEU A 322 15.35 7.27 -49.90
C LEU A 322 15.97 6.55 -51.09
N THR A 323 16.97 5.71 -50.84
CA THR A 323 17.65 4.94 -51.91
C THR A 323 16.67 3.99 -52.61
N ALA A 324 15.76 3.34 -51.87
CA ALA A 324 14.75 2.47 -52.46
C ALA A 324 13.76 3.25 -53.36
N SER A 325 13.30 4.44 -52.92
CA SER A 325 12.43 5.31 -53.70
C SER A 325 13.11 5.79 -54.99
N ILE A 326 14.33 6.31 -54.85
CA ILE A 326 15.13 6.78 -56.00
C ILE A 326 15.41 5.64 -56.99
N ALA A 327 15.73 4.44 -56.50
CA ALA A 327 15.98 3.30 -57.35
C ALA A 327 14.73 2.89 -58.15
N HIS A 328 13.54 2.95 -57.58
CA HIS A 328 12.29 2.73 -58.31
C HIS A 328 12.03 3.81 -59.35
N GLU A 329 12.26 5.08 -59.04
CA GLU A 329 12.09 6.20 -59.96
C GLU A 329 13.10 6.20 -61.11
N ILE A 330 14.33 5.67 -60.89
CA ILE A 330 15.32 5.51 -61.95
C ILE A 330 15.02 4.27 -62.82
N ARG A 331 14.58 3.16 -62.19
CA ARG A 331 14.29 1.91 -62.92
C ARG A 331 13.15 2.08 -63.95
N ASN A 332 12.14 2.90 -63.63
CA ASN A 332 11.01 3.13 -64.53
C ASN A 332 11.41 3.75 -65.87
N PRO A 333 12.12 4.89 -65.95
CA PRO A 333 12.58 5.46 -67.26
C PRO A 333 13.58 4.56 -67.89
N LEU A 334 14.49 3.87 -67.20
CA LEU A 334 15.43 2.93 -67.78
C LEU A 334 14.72 1.73 -68.43
N GLY A 335 13.65 1.22 -67.78
CA GLY A 335 12.81 0.16 -68.35
C GLY A 335 12.19 0.59 -69.70
N ALA A 336 11.67 1.82 -69.72
CA ALA A 336 11.09 2.38 -70.95
C ALA A 336 12.17 2.54 -72.12
N ILE A 337 13.36 3.04 -71.73
CA ILE A 337 14.49 3.19 -72.66
C ILE A 337 14.97 1.80 -73.23
N SER A 338 15.11 0.80 -72.32
CA SER A 338 15.49 -0.55 -72.65
C SER A 338 14.49 -1.19 -73.62
N HIS A 339 13.19 -1.02 -73.33
CA HIS A 339 12.11 -1.56 -74.16
C HIS A 339 12.06 -0.86 -75.51
N ALA A 340 12.24 0.45 -75.60
CA ALA A 340 12.32 1.20 -76.86
C ALA A 340 13.53 0.77 -77.73
N ALA A 341 14.69 0.60 -77.07
CA ALA A 341 15.88 0.13 -77.73
C ALA A 341 15.69 -1.31 -78.30
N GLN A 342 15.04 -2.20 -77.59
CA GLN A 342 14.72 -3.55 -78.01
C GLN A 342 13.74 -3.57 -79.17
N LEU A 343 12.68 -2.76 -79.13
CA LEU A 343 11.74 -2.65 -80.25
C LEU A 343 12.40 -2.09 -81.55
N LEU A 344 13.35 -1.17 -81.39
CA LEU A 344 14.15 -0.68 -82.51
C LEU A 344 15.07 -1.76 -83.07
N GLU A 345 15.72 -2.56 -82.24
CA GLU A 345 16.62 -3.65 -82.60
C GLU A 345 15.88 -4.75 -83.40
N GLU A 346 14.59 -4.98 -83.15
CA GLU A 346 13.73 -5.95 -83.82
C GLU A 346 13.14 -5.41 -85.11
N SER A 347 13.36 -4.15 -85.51
CA SER A 347 12.81 -3.54 -86.73
C SER A 347 13.57 -3.98 -87.94
N PRO A 348 12.91 -4.53 -88.97
CA PRO A 348 13.56 -5.02 -90.19
C PRO A 348 14.13 -3.92 -91.05
N ASP A 349 13.78 -2.68 -90.88
CA ASP A 349 14.18 -1.52 -91.67
C ASP A 349 15.39 -0.74 -91.12
N LEU A 350 16.03 -1.23 -90.01
CA LEU A 350 17.15 -0.55 -89.41
C LEU A 350 18.45 -0.72 -90.18
N ALA A 351 19.14 0.39 -90.45
CA ALA A 351 20.47 0.33 -91.09
C ALA A 351 21.53 -0.22 -90.12
N GLY A 352 22.64 -0.82 -90.65
CA GLY A 352 23.66 -1.49 -89.87
C GLY A 352 24.29 -0.62 -88.72
N ASP A 353 24.45 0.69 -89.01
CA ASP A 353 24.96 1.64 -87.98
C ASP A 353 23.95 1.92 -86.88
N ASP A 354 22.65 1.90 -87.21
CA ASP A 354 21.57 2.11 -86.19
C ASP A 354 21.40 0.88 -85.25
N HIS A 355 21.58 -0.34 -85.74
CA HIS A 355 21.66 -1.55 -84.93
C HIS A 355 22.78 -1.47 -83.88
N ARG A 356 23.92 -0.90 -84.31
CA ARG A 356 25.02 -0.68 -83.35
C ARG A 356 24.70 0.34 -82.25
N LEU A 357 23.99 1.39 -82.62
CA LEU A 357 23.55 2.42 -81.64
C LEU A 357 22.49 1.87 -80.65
N THR A 358 21.53 1.08 -81.12
CA THR A 358 20.53 0.44 -80.23
C THR A 358 21.16 -0.57 -79.30
N ALA A 359 22.12 -1.35 -79.70
CA ALA A 359 22.89 -2.27 -78.88
C ALA A 359 23.66 -1.51 -77.73
N ILE A 360 24.30 -0.37 -78.10
CA ILE A 360 25.00 0.48 -77.12
C ILE A 360 24.02 1.04 -76.08
N ILE A 361 22.85 1.51 -76.54
CA ILE A 361 21.79 2.01 -75.56
C ILE A 361 21.36 0.89 -74.67
N GLY A 362 21.09 -0.32 -75.16
CA GLY A 362 20.72 -1.48 -74.38
C GLY A 362 21.77 -1.87 -73.36
N ASP A 363 23.07 -1.88 -73.76
CA ASP A 363 24.16 -2.20 -72.82
C ASP A 363 24.33 -1.17 -71.72
N HIS A 364 24.27 0.11 -72.07
CA HIS A 364 24.35 1.18 -71.06
C HIS A 364 23.14 1.15 -70.03
N THR A 365 21.96 0.88 -70.54
CA THR A 365 20.74 0.76 -69.69
C THR A 365 20.87 -0.42 -68.75
N ARG A 366 21.34 -1.60 -69.22
CA ARG A 366 21.63 -2.73 -68.30
C ARG A 366 22.71 -2.40 -67.30
N ARG A 367 23.77 -1.71 -67.71
CA ARG A 367 24.85 -1.29 -66.80
C ARG A 367 24.34 -0.35 -65.68
N VAL A 368 23.50 0.65 -66.02
CA VAL A 368 22.91 1.57 -64.98
C VAL A 368 21.98 0.80 -64.05
N ASN A 369 21.17 -0.14 -64.57
CA ASN A 369 20.34 -0.99 -63.72
C ASN A 369 21.18 -1.78 -62.69
N THR A 370 22.29 -2.36 -63.10
CA THR A 370 23.22 -3.10 -62.26
C THR A 370 23.83 -2.17 -61.19
N VAL A 371 24.18 -0.92 -61.55
CA VAL A 371 24.66 0.06 -60.53
C VAL A 371 23.59 0.41 -59.54
N VAL A 372 22.34 0.61 -59.94
CA VAL A 372 21.21 0.88 -59.07
C VAL A 372 20.96 -0.29 -58.11
N GLU A 373 21.04 -1.53 -58.59
CA GLU A 373 20.90 -2.74 -57.75
C GLU A 373 22.03 -2.85 -56.71
N ASN A 374 23.27 -2.59 -57.12
CA ASN A 374 24.41 -2.60 -56.19
C ASN A 374 24.27 -1.53 -55.09
N VAL A 375 23.80 -0.32 -55.42
CA VAL A 375 23.52 0.75 -54.42
C VAL A 375 22.39 0.34 -53.49
N LEU A 376 21.34 -0.31 -53.98
CA LEU A 376 20.26 -0.84 -53.14
C LEU A 376 20.74 -1.93 -52.17
N GLN A 377 21.63 -2.82 -52.64
CA GLN A 377 22.21 -3.85 -51.78
C GLN A 377 23.06 -3.26 -50.64
N LEU A 378 23.85 -2.22 -50.94
CA LEU A 378 24.66 -1.53 -49.93
C LEU A 378 23.80 -0.75 -48.89
N SER A 379 22.60 -0.32 -49.26
CA SER A 379 21.69 0.42 -48.39
C SER A 379 20.77 -0.46 -47.53
N ARG A 380 20.67 -1.77 -47.82
CA ARG A 380 19.93 -2.73 -46.98
C ARG A 380 20.77 -3.06 -45.76
N PRO A 381 20.23 -2.93 -44.51
CA PRO A 381 20.91 -3.42 -43.33
C PRO A 381 21.14 -4.93 -43.52
N GLY A 382 22.42 -5.34 -43.57
CA GLY A 382 22.78 -6.74 -43.84
C GLY A 382 22.17 -7.67 -42.77
N THR A 383 21.36 -8.60 -43.23
CA THR A 383 21.16 -9.86 -42.53
C THR A 383 22.44 -10.68 -42.73
N SER A 384 23.43 -10.44 -41.87
CA SER A 384 24.54 -11.38 -41.73
C SER A 384 23.99 -12.65 -41.07
N SER A 385 23.68 -13.66 -41.86
CA SER A 385 23.52 -15.02 -41.37
C SER A 385 24.89 -15.51 -40.91
N PRO A 386 25.12 -15.85 -39.64
CA PRO A 386 26.33 -16.50 -39.22
C PRO A 386 26.36 -17.89 -39.90
N GLN A 387 27.32 -18.11 -40.81
CA GLN A 387 27.67 -19.46 -41.26
C GLN A 387 28.41 -20.12 -40.09
N HIS A 388 27.81 -21.19 -39.56
CA HIS A 388 28.51 -22.13 -38.72
C HIS A 388 29.66 -22.77 -39.53
N ILE A 389 30.89 -22.54 -39.09
CA ILE A 389 32.07 -23.34 -39.43
C ILE A 389 32.23 -24.37 -38.34
#